data_8bbe374b85bc1de3c818dba299074c41
#
_entry.id   8bbe374b85bc1de3c818dba299074c41
#
_cell.length_a   1.000
_cell.length_b   1.000
_cell.length_c   1.000
_cell.angle_alpha   90.00
_cell.angle_beta   90.00
_cell.angle_gamma   90.00
#
_symmetry.space_group_name_H-M   'P 1'
#
loop_
_entity.id
_entity.type
_entity.pdbx_description
1 polymer ?
#
loop_
_entity_poly.entity_id
_entity_poly.type
_entity_poly.pdbx_seq_one_letter_code
_entity_poly.pdbx_strand_id
1 'polypeptide(L)'
;MIIYFVILMVLPLWAQHKVKSNYEKYSQVRSTSGKTGREVALEILHANGIYDVEVVKGEGFLTDHYDPKKKVVSLSPANHDRPSVAGTAIAAHEVGHAIQDHQGYWFLRFRAALVPVANLGSSLSYMIIMLGIILTAIGSAFGSTALWIGAGLMSLAVLFSIVTLPVEFDASSRAMKQITALNIVNEKEYKHARKVLSAAAMTYVAATAVAVAELVRIILLARSSD
;
A
#
# COMPACT_ATOMS: atom_id res chain seq x y z
N MET A 1 -15.49 18.86 12.83
CA MET A 1 -16.33 18.36 11.73
C MET A 1 -15.64 18.49 10.37
N ILE A 2 -15.29 19.70 9.90
CA ILE A 2 -14.70 19.93 8.55
C ILE A 2 -13.39 19.14 8.36
N ILE A 3 -12.42 19.21 9.28
CA ILE A 3 -11.15 18.51 9.19
C ILE A 3 -11.35 16.99 9.08
N TYR A 4 -12.26 16.44 9.87
CA TYR A 4 -12.60 15.02 9.83
C TYR A 4 -13.17 14.61 8.47
N PHE A 5 -14.10 15.38 7.93
CA PHE A 5 -14.65 15.17 6.59
C PHE A 5 -13.56 15.19 5.50
N VAL A 6 -12.62 16.17 5.57
CA VAL A 6 -11.51 16.28 4.63
C VAL A 6 -10.62 15.02 4.71
N ILE A 7 -10.29 14.55 5.91
CA ILE A 7 -9.45 13.34 6.08
C ILE A 7 -10.17 12.11 5.51
N LEU A 8 -11.46 11.94 5.77
CA LEU A 8 -12.20 10.74 5.35
C LEU A 8 -12.51 10.69 3.86
N MET A 9 -12.86 11.83 3.27
CA MET A 9 -13.40 11.87 1.91
C MET A 9 -12.41 12.48 0.92
N VAL A 10 -11.87 13.65 1.22
CA VAL A 10 -11.07 14.41 0.24
C VAL A 10 -9.68 13.80 0.08
N LEU A 11 -9.03 13.43 1.19
CA LEU A 11 -7.65 12.93 1.15
C LEU A 11 -7.52 11.61 0.36
N PRO A 12 -8.37 10.56 0.57
CA PRO A 12 -8.30 9.34 -0.23
C PRO A 12 -8.62 9.56 -1.70
N LEU A 13 -9.65 10.37 -2.01
CA LEU A 13 -10.02 10.67 -3.40
C LEU A 13 -8.90 11.42 -4.13
N TRP A 14 -8.27 12.40 -3.46
CA TRP A 14 -7.13 13.11 -4.00
C TRP A 14 -5.94 12.18 -4.25
N ALA A 15 -5.63 11.29 -3.29
CA ALA A 15 -4.52 10.34 -3.45
C ALA A 15 -4.78 9.38 -4.62
N GLN A 16 -5.98 8.81 -4.73
CA GLN A 16 -6.37 7.95 -5.84
C GLN A 16 -6.31 8.67 -7.20
N HIS A 17 -6.85 9.89 -7.27
CA HIS A 17 -6.76 10.70 -8.48
C HIS A 17 -5.30 10.95 -8.89
N LYS A 18 -4.44 11.24 -7.92
CA LYS A 18 -3.01 11.50 -8.17
C LYS A 18 -2.28 10.26 -8.68
N VAL A 19 -2.57 9.06 -8.15
CA VAL A 19 -2.05 7.79 -8.68
C VAL A 19 -2.47 7.60 -10.12
N LYS A 20 -3.79 7.65 -10.37
CA LYS A 20 -4.35 7.44 -11.72
C LYS A 20 -3.77 8.43 -12.74
N SER A 21 -3.75 9.71 -12.42
CA SER A 21 -3.24 10.76 -13.30
C SER A 21 -1.74 10.61 -13.60
N ASN A 22 -0.90 10.30 -12.59
CA ASN A 22 0.52 10.06 -12.82
C ASN A 22 0.75 8.78 -13.64
N TYR A 23 0.03 7.71 -13.33
CA TYR A 23 0.12 6.46 -14.09
C TYR A 23 -0.26 6.68 -15.55
N GLU A 24 -1.44 7.23 -15.84
CA GLU A 24 -1.90 7.52 -17.21
C GLU A 24 -0.90 8.37 -17.98
N LYS A 25 -0.36 9.40 -17.36
CA LYS A 25 0.64 10.29 -17.97
C LYS A 25 1.93 9.56 -18.30
N TYR A 26 2.50 8.82 -17.34
CA TYR A 26 3.85 8.23 -17.49
C TYR A 26 3.85 6.82 -18.08
N SER A 27 2.70 6.17 -18.18
CA SER A 27 2.53 4.93 -18.96
C SER A 27 2.61 5.17 -20.47
N GLN A 28 2.37 6.40 -20.94
CA GLN A 28 2.53 6.81 -22.33
C GLN A 28 3.94 7.32 -22.67
N VAL A 29 4.77 7.55 -21.66
CA VAL A 29 6.16 7.96 -21.85
C VAL A 29 7.00 6.71 -22.03
N ARG A 30 7.50 6.50 -23.26
CA ARG A 30 8.39 5.37 -23.56
C ARG A 30 9.69 5.53 -22.78
N SER A 31 10.12 4.45 -22.11
CA SER A 31 11.43 4.40 -21.45
C SER A 31 12.57 4.41 -22.48
N THR A 32 13.61 5.20 -22.22
CA THR A 32 14.79 5.28 -23.09
C THR A 32 15.58 3.98 -23.12
N SER A 33 15.52 3.15 -22.07
CA SER A 33 16.11 1.82 -22.07
C SER A 33 15.45 0.87 -23.07
N GLY A 34 14.20 1.15 -23.49
CA GLY A 34 13.41 0.29 -24.36
C GLY A 34 12.95 -1.00 -23.70
N LYS A 35 13.30 -1.24 -22.43
CA LYS A 35 12.96 -2.45 -21.68
C LYS A 35 11.51 -2.44 -21.21
N THR A 36 10.83 -3.57 -21.34
CA THR A 36 9.52 -3.83 -20.76
C THR A 36 9.63 -3.95 -19.24
N GLY A 37 8.50 -3.80 -18.51
CA GLY A 37 8.54 -3.99 -17.06
C GLY A 37 9.00 -5.39 -16.64
N ARG A 38 8.66 -6.43 -17.43
CA ARG A 38 9.18 -7.79 -17.21
C ARG A 38 10.71 -7.83 -17.28
N GLU A 39 11.31 -7.24 -18.33
CA GLU A 39 12.77 -7.22 -18.50
C GLU A 39 13.46 -6.43 -17.39
N VAL A 40 12.88 -5.27 -16.98
CA VAL A 40 13.34 -4.48 -15.84
C VAL A 40 13.30 -5.29 -14.54
N ALA A 41 12.19 -5.98 -14.28
CA ALA A 41 12.04 -6.79 -13.07
C ALA A 41 13.11 -7.91 -13.02
N LEU A 42 13.28 -8.67 -14.11
CA LEU A 42 14.27 -9.73 -14.19
C LEU A 42 15.70 -9.20 -14.01
N GLU A 43 16.04 -8.08 -14.66
CA GLU A 43 17.36 -7.48 -14.53
C GLU A 43 17.67 -7.06 -13.08
N ILE A 44 16.70 -6.44 -12.38
CA ILE A 44 16.90 -6.04 -10.99
C ILE A 44 16.99 -7.28 -10.08
N LEU A 45 16.14 -8.30 -10.27
CA LEU A 45 16.21 -9.57 -9.52
C LEU A 45 17.60 -10.21 -9.66
N HIS A 46 18.08 -10.39 -10.89
CA HIS A 46 19.37 -11.00 -11.15
C HIS A 46 20.54 -10.19 -10.60
N ALA A 47 20.49 -8.86 -10.72
CA ALA A 47 21.50 -7.97 -10.13
C ALA A 47 21.58 -8.05 -8.59
N ASN A 48 20.50 -8.51 -7.94
CA ASN A 48 20.47 -8.74 -6.50
C ASN A 48 20.66 -10.23 -6.10
N GLY A 49 21.02 -11.11 -7.06
CA GLY A 49 21.24 -12.54 -6.81
C GLY A 49 19.96 -13.32 -6.52
N ILE A 50 18.81 -12.82 -6.93
CA ILE A 50 17.49 -13.44 -6.72
C ILE A 50 17.09 -14.18 -8.01
N TYR A 51 17.10 -15.52 -7.99
CA TYR A 51 16.81 -16.37 -9.13
C TYR A 51 15.59 -17.26 -8.90
N ASP A 52 15.02 -17.25 -7.70
CA ASP A 52 13.88 -18.06 -7.26
C ASP A 52 12.53 -17.30 -7.36
N VAL A 53 12.54 -16.11 -7.95
CA VAL A 53 11.35 -15.27 -8.14
C VAL A 53 11.01 -15.21 -9.62
N GLU A 54 9.79 -15.65 -9.97
CA GLU A 54 9.26 -15.57 -11.33
C GLU A 54 8.61 -14.21 -11.59
N VAL A 55 8.66 -13.74 -12.84
CA VAL A 55 7.94 -12.54 -13.30
C VAL A 55 6.87 -12.96 -14.28
N VAL A 56 5.61 -12.81 -13.88
CA VAL A 56 4.45 -13.26 -14.64
C VAL A 56 3.57 -12.09 -15.05
N LYS A 57 2.82 -12.29 -16.12
CA LYS A 57 1.77 -11.38 -16.57
C LYS A 57 0.49 -11.67 -15.78
N GLY A 58 0.06 -10.69 -14.98
CA GLY A 58 -1.20 -10.73 -14.27
C GLY A 58 -2.38 -10.27 -15.12
N GLU A 59 -3.56 -10.29 -14.54
CA GLU A 59 -4.79 -9.77 -15.16
C GLU A 59 -5.22 -8.47 -14.49
N GLY A 60 -5.98 -7.63 -15.23
CA GLY A 60 -6.54 -6.39 -14.71
C GLY A 60 -5.64 -5.16 -14.91
N PHE A 61 -6.04 -4.05 -14.27
CA PHE A 61 -5.40 -2.75 -14.37
C PHE A 61 -4.87 -2.32 -13.01
N LEU A 62 -3.56 -2.03 -12.92
CA LEU A 62 -2.88 -1.68 -11.66
C LEU A 62 -3.06 -2.76 -10.56
N THR A 63 -2.94 -4.02 -10.96
CA THR A 63 -3.01 -5.19 -10.07
C THR A 63 -1.62 -5.76 -9.78
N ASP A 64 -0.60 -4.97 -10.05
CA ASP A 64 0.80 -5.31 -9.85
C ASP A 64 1.06 -5.64 -8.37
N HIS A 65 1.78 -6.73 -8.10
CA HIS A 65 2.13 -7.13 -6.74
C HIS A 65 3.25 -8.17 -6.71
N TYR A 66 3.94 -8.25 -5.58
CA TYR A 66 4.81 -9.36 -5.22
C TYR A 66 4.11 -10.31 -4.26
N ASP A 67 4.09 -11.60 -4.57
CA ASP A 67 3.60 -12.67 -3.68
C ASP A 67 4.79 -13.41 -3.04
N PRO A 68 5.10 -13.18 -1.76
CA PRO A 68 6.25 -13.82 -1.09
C PRO A 68 6.07 -15.33 -0.86
N LYS A 69 4.83 -15.83 -0.84
CA LYS A 69 4.57 -17.27 -0.66
C LYS A 69 4.81 -18.04 -1.94
N LYS A 70 4.41 -17.47 -3.08
CA LYS A 70 4.59 -18.08 -4.41
C LYS A 70 5.92 -17.71 -5.03
N LYS A 71 6.64 -16.72 -4.49
CA LYS A 71 7.85 -16.15 -5.09
C LYS A 71 7.59 -15.64 -6.51
N VAL A 72 6.56 -14.80 -6.65
CA VAL A 72 6.11 -14.28 -7.94
C VAL A 72 5.96 -12.77 -7.89
N VAL A 73 6.55 -12.09 -8.86
CA VAL A 73 6.21 -10.70 -9.23
C VAL A 73 5.18 -10.77 -10.34
N SER A 74 3.95 -10.37 -10.05
CA SER A 74 2.87 -10.29 -11.02
C SER A 74 2.72 -8.86 -11.50
N LEU A 75 2.82 -8.64 -12.81
CA LEU A 75 2.67 -7.32 -13.42
C LEU A 75 1.42 -7.27 -14.29
N SER A 76 0.63 -6.20 -14.18
CA SER A 76 -0.51 -5.93 -15.05
C SER A 76 -0.07 -5.89 -16.53
N PRO A 77 -0.93 -6.24 -17.50
CA PRO A 77 -0.51 -6.45 -18.89
C PRO A 77 0.24 -5.28 -19.51
N ALA A 78 -0.20 -4.05 -19.23
CA ALA A 78 0.46 -2.85 -19.75
C ALA A 78 1.86 -2.64 -19.16
N ASN A 79 2.04 -2.94 -17.87
CA ASN A 79 3.32 -2.80 -17.18
C ASN A 79 4.27 -3.93 -17.53
N HIS A 80 3.74 -5.15 -17.77
CA HIS A 80 4.53 -6.31 -18.17
C HIS A 80 5.11 -6.17 -19.57
N ASP A 81 4.27 -5.79 -20.56
CA ASP A 81 4.60 -5.91 -21.99
C ASP A 81 5.13 -4.63 -22.63
N ARG A 82 4.96 -3.46 -22.01
CA ARG A 82 5.29 -2.17 -22.63
C ARG A 82 6.49 -1.50 -21.99
N PRO A 83 7.40 -0.91 -22.79
CA PRO A 83 8.52 -0.15 -22.30
C PRO A 83 8.07 1.28 -21.93
N SER A 84 7.52 1.47 -20.74
CA SER A 84 7.08 2.78 -20.24
C SER A 84 7.75 3.15 -18.93
N VAL A 85 7.87 4.45 -18.66
CA VAL A 85 8.46 4.94 -17.41
C VAL A 85 7.61 4.50 -16.19
N ALA A 86 6.28 4.48 -16.32
CA ALA A 86 5.42 3.99 -15.25
C ALA A 86 5.60 2.49 -15.02
N GLY A 87 5.63 1.68 -16.11
CA GLY A 87 5.87 0.24 -16.01
C GLY A 87 7.23 -0.08 -15.40
N THR A 88 8.29 0.65 -15.78
CA THR A 88 9.62 0.54 -15.17
C THR A 88 9.57 0.82 -13.67
N ALA A 89 8.91 1.90 -13.24
CA ALA A 89 8.82 2.27 -11.83
C ALA A 89 8.06 1.23 -11.01
N ILE A 90 6.91 0.76 -11.53
CA ILE A 90 6.06 -0.23 -10.85
C ILE A 90 6.77 -1.59 -10.77
N ALA A 91 7.33 -2.07 -11.88
CA ALA A 91 8.09 -3.32 -11.89
C ALA A 91 9.26 -3.30 -10.89
N ALA A 92 10.00 -2.20 -10.84
CA ALA A 92 11.07 -2.01 -9.86
C ALA A 92 10.55 -1.97 -8.42
N HIS A 93 9.35 -1.43 -8.18
CA HIS A 93 8.72 -1.40 -6.85
C HIS A 93 8.37 -2.80 -6.36
N GLU A 94 7.73 -3.61 -7.22
CA GLU A 94 7.38 -5.00 -6.86
C GLU A 94 8.64 -5.85 -6.61
N VAL A 95 9.70 -5.63 -7.40
CA VAL A 95 11.00 -6.23 -7.11
C VAL A 95 11.62 -5.67 -5.82
N GLY A 96 11.34 -4.42 -5.46
CA GLY A 96 11.71 -3.85 -4.16
C GLY A 96 11.18 -4.69 -3.00
N HIS A 97 9.93 -5.18 -3.08
CA HIS A 97 9.36 -6.13 -2.11
C HIS A 97 10.04 -7.50 -2.15
N ALA A 98 10.40 -8.00 -3.35
CA ALA A 98 11.16 -9.24 -3.46
C ALA A 98 12.55 -9.14 -2.80
N ILE A 99 13.23 -8.00 -2.95
CA ILE A 99 14.50 -7.71 -2.27
C ILE A 99 14.32 -7.62 -0.75
N GLN A 100 13.24 -6.98 -0.26
CA GLN A 100 12.90 -6.95 1.16
C GLN A 100 12.74 -8.36 1.73
N ASP A 101 12.00 -9.22 1.03
CA ASP A 101 11.76 -10.60 1.43
C ASP A 101 13.07 -11.41 1.44
N HIS A 102 13.86 -11.32 0.38
CA HIS A 102 15.16 -11.99 0.25
C HIS A 102 16.14 -11.59 1.38
N GLN A 103 16.15 -10.30 1.75
CA GLN A 103 17.00 -9.78 2.83
C GLN A 103 16.40 -9.94 4.22
N GLY A 104 15.21 -10.52 4.34
CA GLY A 104 14.55 -10.71 5.61
C GLY A 104 14.14 -9.43 6.31
N TYR A 105 13.72 -8.41 5.57
CA TYR A 105 13.31 -7.11 6.10
C TYR A 105 12.22 -7.27 7.17
N TRP A 106 12.54 -6.86 8.40
CA TRP A 106 11.69 -7.15 9.57
C TRP A 106 10.27 -6.61 9.43
N PHE A 107 10.10 -5.36 8.94
CA PHE A 107 8.77 -4.78 8.78
C PHE A 107 7.88 -5.54 7.80
N LEU A 108 8.44 -6.10 6.71
CA LEU A 108 7.69 -6.92 5.76
C LEU A 108 7.17 -8.20 6.44
N ARG A 109 8.02 -8.88 7.22
CA ARG A 109 7.65 -10.09 7.97
C ARG A 109 6.61 -9.78 9.04
N PHE A 110 6.79 -8.69 9.77
CA PHE A 110 5.85 -8.24 10.79
C PHE A 110 4.49 -7.88 10.18
N ARG A 111 4.47 -7.12 9.07
CA ARG A 111 3.25 -6.86 8.28
C ARG A 111 2.55 -8.15 7.90
N ALA A 112 3.28 -9.14 7.36
CA ALA A 112 2.71 -10.42 6.95
C ALA A 112 2.07 -11.19 8.13
N ALA A 113 2.68 -11.16 9.31
CA ALA A 113 2.13 -11.76 10.52
C ALA A 113 0.88 -11.02 11.03
N LEU A 114 0.78 -9.71 10.79
CA LEU A 114 -0.39 -8.92 11.20
C LEU A 114 -1.61 -9.10 10.29
N VAL A 115 -1.46 -9.56 9.02
CA VAL A 115 -2.57 -9.69 8.06
C VAL A 115 -3.78 -10.45 8.63
N PRO A 116 -3.65 -11.69 9.16
CA PRO A 116 -4.80 -12.43 9.66
C PRO A 116 -5.47 -11.74 10.86
N VAL A 117 -4.65 -11.16 11.74
CA VAL A 117 -5.12 -10.45 12.95
C VAL A 117 -5.84 -9.15 12.58
N ALA A 118 -5.29 -8.37 11.64
CA ALA A 118 -5.89 -7.14 11.16
C ALA A 118 -7.22 -7.40 10.41
N ASN A 119 -7.29 -8.45 9.59
CA ASN A 119 -8.51 -8.82 8.87
C ASN A 119 -9.64 -9.24 9.83
N LEU A 120 -9.33 -10.09 10.82
CA LEU A 120 -10.29 -10.48 11.83
C LEU A 120 -10.70 -9.28 12.70
N GLY A 121 -9.71 -8.51 13.16
CA GLY A 121 -9.92 -7.31 13.99
C GLY A 121 -10.78 -6.26 13.29
N SER A 122 -10.55 -5.98 12.01
CA SER A 122 -11.36 -5.00 11.26
C SER A 122 -12.80 -5.46 11.09
N SER A 123 -13.03 -6.73 10.68
CA SER A 123 -14.38 -7.25 10.47
C SER A 123 -15.21 -7.29 11.76
N LEU A 124 -14.61 -7.76 12.85
CA LEU A 124 -15.29 -7.83 14.16
C LEU A 124 -15.50 -6.43 14.76
N SER A 125 -14.53 -5.50 14.59
CA SER A 125 -14.63 -4.16 15.15
C SER A 125 -15.87 -3.43 14.64
N TYR A 126 -16.14 -3.47 13.32
CA TYR A 126 -17.32 -2.82 12.76
C TYR A 126 -18.64 -3.35 13.34
N MET A 127 -18.77 -4.67 13.49
CA MET A 127 -19.96 -5.26 14.07
C MET A 127 -20.16 -4.86 15.54
N ILE A 128 -19.07 -4.90 16.33
CA ILE A 128 -19.12 -4.57 17.76
C ILE A 128 -19.35 -3.07 17.96
N ILE A 129 -18.75 -2.20 17.14
CA ILE A 129 -18.97 -0.75 17.19
C ILE A 129 -20.43 -0.43 16.85
N MET A 130 -21.00 -1.06 15.80
CA MET A 130 -22.40 -0.85 15.44
C MET A 130 -23.34 -1.28 16.57
N LEU A 131 -23.06 -2.44 17.19
CA LEU A 131 -23.81 -2.90 18.38
C LEU A 131 -23.68 -1.90 19.52
N GLY A 132 -22.47 -1.40 19.79
CA GLY A 132 -22.22 -0.40 20.83
C GLY A 132 -23.00 0.90 20.60
N ILE A 133 -23.06 1.40 19.37
CA ILE A 133 -23.86 2.58 19.00
C ILE A 133 -25.34 2.34 19.28
N ILE A 134 -25.88 1.19 18.87
CA ILE A 134 -27.30 0.85 19.10
C ILE A 134 -27.60 0.75 20.60
N LEU A 135 -26.77 0.04 21.37
CA LEU A 135 -26.93 -0.11 22.81
C LEU A 135 -26.87 1.24 23.54
N THR A 136 -25.97 2.13 23.14
CA THR A 136 -25.88 3.48 23.70
C THR A 136 -27.16 4.28 23.37
N ALA A 137 -27.67 4.18 22.13
CA ALA A 137 -28.87 4.89 21.71
C ALA A 137 -30.13 4.49 22.47
N ILE A 138 -30.21 3.23 22.95
CA ILE A 138 -31.35 2.74 23.80
C ILE A 138 -31.07 2.90 25.28
N GLY A 139 -30.00 3.59 25.69
CA GLY A 139 -29.68 3.86 27.10
C GLY A 139 -29.10 2.68 27.87
N SER A 140 -28.57 1.67 27.18
CA SER A 140 -27.95 0.50 27.82
C SER A 140 -26.53 0.82 28.33
N ALA A 141 -26.24 0.43 29.58
CA ALA A 141 -24.90 0.55 30.17
C ALA A 141 -23.82 -0.27 29.45
N PHE A 142 -24.20 -1.26 28.63
CA PHE A 142 -23.25 -2.05 27.84
C PHE A 142 -22.77 -1.35 26.56
N GLY A 143 -23.37 -0.21 26.17
CA GLY A 143 -23.03 0.50 24.94
C GLY A 143 -21.58 0.99 24.92
N SER A 144 -21.18 1.68 25.97
CA SER A 144 -19.81 2.17 26.16
C SER A 144 -18.78 1.02 26.15
N THR A 145 -19.04 -0.05 26.90
CA THR A 145 -18.17 -1.24 26.93
C THR A 145 -17.98 -1.84 25.53
N ALA A 146 -19.05 -1.98 24.74
CA ALA A 146 -18.97 -2.48 23.37
C ALA A 146 -18.15 -1.55 22.48
N LEU A 147 -18.29 -0.23 22.61
CA LEU A 147 -17.49 0.76 21.88
C LEU A 147 -16.00 0.64 22.21
N TRP A 148 -15.62 0.46 23.47
CA TRP A 148 -14.23 0.26 23.89
C TRP A 148 -13.64 -1.04 23.34
N ILE A 149 -14.38 -2.14 23.35
CA ILE A 149 -13.95 -3.41 22.74
C ILE A 149 -13.75 -3.22 21.23
N GLY A 150 -14.69 -2.57 20.55
CA GLY A 150 -14.60 -2.27 19.13
C GLY A 150 -13.41 -1.39 18.79
N ALA A 151 -13.10 -0.36 19.59
CA ALA A 151 -11.92 0.49 19.45
C ALA A 151 -10.62 -0.32 19.62
N GLY A 152 -10.57 -1.23 20.60
CA GLY A 152 -9.45 -2.13 20.82
C GLY A 152 -9.17 -3.02 19.60
N LEU A 153 -10.21 -3.60 19.01
CA LEU A 153 -10.09 -4.41 17.79
C LEU A 153 -9.69 -3.55 16.57
N MET A 154 -10.26 -2.36 16.43
CA MET A 154 -9.92 -1.43 15.35
C MET A 154 -8.45 -0.98 15.42
N SER A 155 -7.86 -0.88 16.61
CA SER A 155 -6.46 -0.50 16.79
C SER A 155 -5.49 -1.47 16.10
N LEU A 156 -5.87 -2.75 15.90
CA LEU A 156 -5.09 -3.74 15.17
C LEU A 156 -5.00 -3.39 13.67
N ALA A 157 -6.10 -2.92 13.07
CA ALA A 157 -6.11 -2.46 11.69
C ALA A 157 -5.31 -1.15 11.52
N VAL A 158 -5.38 -0.25 12.50
CA VAL A 158 -4.54 0.95 12.53
C VAL A 158 -3.07 0.59 12.62
N LEU A 159 -2.70 -0.33 13.51
CA LEU A 159 -1.32 -0.82 13.62
C LEU A 159 -0.81 -1.42 12.30
N PHE A 160 -1.64 -2.25 11.64
CA PHE A 160 -1.32 -2.80 10.32
C PHE A 160 -1.05 -1.69 9.29
N SER A 161 -1.91 -0.67 9.25
CA SER A 161 -1.72 0.48 8.34
C SER A 161 -0.42 1.23 8.60
N ILE A 162 -0.09 1.47 9.87
CA ILE A 162 1.15 2.15 10.28
C ILE A 162 2.38 1.32 9.90
N VAL A 163 2.36 0.01 10.17
CA VAL A 163 3.47 -0.91 9.83
C VAL A 163 3.65 -1.06 8.31
N THR A 164 2.58 -0.88 7.54
CA THR A 164 2.64 -0.91 6.08
C THR A 164 3.44 0.26 5.50
N LEU A 165 3.42 1.45 6.10
CA LEU A 165 4.11 2.63 5.59
C LEU A 165 5.63 2.43 5.39
N PRO A 166 6.41 1.99 6.40
CA PRO A 166 7.85 1.75 6.21
C PRO A 166 8.13 0.67 5.15
N VAL A 167 7.27 -0.33 4.99
CA VAL A 167 7.41 -1.36 3.95
C VAL A 167 7.33 -0.73 2.56
N GLU A 168 6.32 0.07 2.31
CA GLU A 168 6.05 0.69 1.01
C GLU A 168 7.09 1.78 0.65
N PHE A 169 7.49 2.59 1.64
CA PHE A 169 8.53 3.60 1.44
C PHE A 169 9.89 2.97 1.18
N ASP A 170 10.26 1.90 1.89
CA ASP A 170 11.52 1.21 1.68
C ASP A 170 11.54 0.47 0.33
N ALA A 171 10.44 -0.20 -0.08
CA ALA A 171 10.33 -0.81 -1.40
C ALA A 171 10.51 0.22 -2.53
N SER A 172 9.84 1.37 -2.42
CA SER A 172 9.99 2.48 -3.37
C SER A 172 11.43 3.06 -3.38
N SER A 173 12.06 3.16 -2.22
CA SER A 173 13.45 3.62 -2.11
C SER A 173 14.42 2.64 -2.79
N ARG A 174 14.24 1.33 -2.57
CA ARG A 174 15.00 0.26 -3.24
C ARG A 174 14.80 0.31 -4.75
N ALA A 175 13.55 0.42 -5.21
CA ALA A 175 13.22 0.58 -6.62
C ALA A 175 14.01 1.70 -7.27
N MET A 176 13.96 2.91 -6.68
CA MET A 176 14.66 4.08 -7.21
C MET A 176 16.18 3.89 -7.24
N LYS A 177 16.75 3.27 -6.20
CA LYS A 177 18.20 2.94 -6.16
C LYS A 177 18.58 1.96 -7.27
N GLN A 178 17.80 0.91 -7.48
CA GLN A 178 18.10 -0.13 -8.46
C GLN A 178 18.02 0.39 -9.89
N ILE A 179 16.93 1.09 -10.27
CA ILE A 179 16.79 1.61 -11.64
C ILE A 179 17.86 2.67 -11.97
N THR A 180 18.41 3.35 -10.95
CA THR A 180 19.52 4.29 -11.12
C THR A 180 20.86 3.55 -11.23
N ALA A 181 21.16 2.62 -10.33
CA ALA A 181 22.42 1.89 -10.30
C ALA A 181 22.65 1.06 -11.57
N LEU A 182 21.56 0.52 -12.16
CA LEU A 182 21.59 -0.26 -13.40
C LEU A 182 21.45 0.60 -14.67
N ASN A 183 21.43 1.92 -14.53
CA ASN A 183 21.25 2.87 -15.65
C ASN A 183 19.99 2.57 -16.51
N ILE A 184 18.92 2.05 -15.89
CA ILE A 184 17.65 1.75 -16.57
C ILE A 184 16.88 3.04 -16.92
N VAL A 185 17.07 4.09 -16.13
CA VAL A 185 16.43 5.41 -16.33
C VAL A 185 17.45 6.52 -16.38
N ASN A 186 17.19 7.52 -17.23
CA ASN A 186 17.95 8.77 -17.23
C ASN A 186 17.42 9.74 -16.14
N GLU A 187 18.08 10.90 -15.95
CA GLU A 187 17.69 11.89 -14.92
C GLU A 187 16.24 12.40 -15.05
N LYS A 188 15.74 12.57 -16.26
CA LYS A 188 14.37 13.01 -16.51
C LYS A 188 13.37 11.93 -16.14
N GLU A 189 13.65 10.70 -16.56
CA GLU A 189 12.83 9.53 -16.26
C GLU A 189 12.86 9.19 -14.76
N TYR A 190 13.99 9.37 -14.09
CA TYR A 190 14.09 9.26 -12.63
C TYR A 190 13.06 10.15 -11.92
N LYS A 191 12.95 11.42 -12.33
CA LYS A 191 11.96 12.35 -11.76
C LYS A 191 10.53 11.90 -12.03
N HIS A 192 10.27 11.29 -13.18
CA HIS A 192 8.96 10.76 -13.55
C HIS A 192 8.61 9.48 -12.76
N ALA A 193 9.53 8.53 -12.69
CA ALA A 193 9.39 7.30 -11.90
C ALA A 193 9.13 7.63 -10.42
N ARG A 194 9.89 8.58 -9.85
CA ARG A 194 9.68 9.05 -8.48
C ARG A 194 8.27 9.63 -8.27
N LYS A 195 7.70 10.36 -9.26
CA LYS A 195 6.34 10.89 -9.16
C LYS A 195 5.29 9.77 -9.16
N VAL A 196 5.50 8.71 -9.95
CA VAL A 196 4.61 7.52 -9.94
C VAL A 196 4.63 6.86 -8.57
N LEU A 197 5.81 6.51 -8.06
CA LEU A 197 5.95 5.83 -6.77
C LEU A 197 5.53 6.70 -5.57
N SER A 198 5.83 8.00 -5.59
CA SER A 198 5.39 8.90 -4.53
C SER A 198 3.86 9.04 -4.50
N ALA A 199 3.20 9.04 -5.66
CA ALA A 199 1.74 9.07 -5.71
C ALA A 199 1.14 7.78 -5.12
N ALA A 200 1.70 6.62 -5.46
CA ALA A 200 1.29 5.34 -4.88
C ALA A 200 1.48 5.34 -3.34
N ALA A 201 2.64 5.77 -2.84
CA ALA A 201 2.91 5.85 -1.41
C ALA A 201 1.91 6.76 -0.66
N MET A 202 1.43 7.84 -1.28
CA MET A 202 0.43 8.74 -0.68
C MET A 202 -0.92 8.06 -0.44
N THR A 203 -1.27 6.98 -1.16
CA THR A 203 -2.51 6.23 -0.87
C THR A 203 -2.43 5.50 0.47
N TYR A 204 -1.27 4.96 0.82
CA TYR A 204 -1.04 4.32 2.13
C TYR A 204 -1.05 5.35 3.26
N VAL A 205 -0.49 6.54 3.02
CA VAL A 205 -0.57 7.65 4.00
C VAL A 205 -2.02 8.08 4.21
N ALA A 206 -2.80 8.22 3.14
CA ALA A 206 -4.21 8.58 3.21
C ALA A 206 -5.02 7.50 3.95
N ALA A 207 -4.81 6.22 3.64
CA ALA A 207 -5.49 5.11 4.30
C ALA A 207 -5.16 5.07 5.81
N THR A 208 -3.89 5.27 6.18
CA THR A 208 -3.47 5.33 7.58
C THR A 208 -4.10 6.53 8.31
N ALA A 209 -4.15 7.70 7.67
CA ALA A 209 -4.78 8.89 8.26
C ALA A 209 -6.28 8.67 8.51
N VAL A 210 -6.98 8.02 7.57
CA VAL A 210 -8.39 7.63 7.72
C VAL A 210 -8.57 6.66 8.89
N ALA A 211 -7.76 5.60 8.94
CA ALA A 211 -7.85 4.59 10.00
C ALA A 211 -7.63 5.20 11.40
N VAL A 212 -6.65 6.09 11.54
CA VAL A 212 -6.38 6.82 12.79
C VAL A 212 -7.53 7.77 13.15
N ALA A 213 -8.05 8.52 12.18
CA ALA A 213 -9.17 9.45 12.41
C ALA A 213 -10.44 8.71 12.85
N GLU A 214 -10.74 7.56 12.26
CA GLU A 214 -11.86 6.71 12.66
C GLU A 214 -11.67 6.16 14.08
N LEU A 215 -10.47 5.64 14.40
CA LEU A 215 -10.18 5.16 15.76
C LEU A 215 -10.36 6.26 16.80
N VAL A 216 -9.83 7.46 16.55
CA VAL A 216 -10.00 8.62 17.44
C VAL A 216 -11.48 8.95 17.63
N ARG A 217 -12.29 8.94 16.54
CA ARG A 217 -13.72 9.18 16.61
C ARG A 217 -14.43 8.16 17.51
N ILE A 218 -14.13 6.88 17.38
CA ILE A 218 -14.74 5.82 18.19
C ILE A 218 -14.34 5.96 19.67
N ILE A 219 -13.06 6.29 19.96
CA ILE A 219 -12.61 6.54 21.32
C ILE A 219 -13.36 7.73 21.95
N LEU A 220 -13.54 8.82 21.20
CA LEU A 220 -14.29 9.98 21.68
C LEU A 220 -15.77 9.64 21.92
N LEU A 221 -16.37 8.84 21.04
CA LEU A 221 -17.75 8.38 21.21
C LEU A 221 -17.87 7.47 22.45
N ALA A 222 -16.98 6.54 22.66
CA ALA A 222 -16.99 5.67 23.85
C ALA A 222 -16.89 6.50 25.13
N ARG A 223 -15.98 7.49 25.19
CA ARG A 223 -15.84 8.40 26.35
C ARG A 223 -17.07 9.26 26.62
N SER A 224 -17.82 9.64 25.60
CA SER A 224 -19.04 10.44 25.79
C SER A 224 -20.26 9.60 26.19
N SER A 225 -20.12 8.28 26.16
CA SER A 225 -21.16 7.31 26.49
C SER A 225 -20.96 6.66 27.88
N ASP A 226 -19.85 7.01 28.56
CA ASP A 226 -19.58 6.68 29.96
C ASP A 226 -20.30 7.69 30.87
#